data_6878820d625391335b96deeb2fd1e967
#
_entry.id   6878820d625391335b96deeb2fd1e967
#
_cell.length_a   1.000
_cell.length_b   1.000
_cell.length_c   1.000
_cell.angle_alpha   90.00
_cell.angle_beta   90.00
_cell.angle_gamma   90.00
#
_symmetry.space_group_name_H-M   'P 1'
#
loop_
_entity.id
_entity.type
_entity.pdbx_description
1 polymer ?
#
loop_
_entity_poly.entity_id
_entity_poly.type
_entity_poly.pdbx_seq_one_letter_code
_entity_poly.pdbx_strand_id
1 'polypeptide(L)'
;MKSIYDIPLLSAEEAPNFLDQFKGKVGLLVNTTVGCGNANQMEVLQWLQDKYGGDDFQVIAIPTNDYCGPGITHGKWSQGITCGLDSQEYGKDVYGTTFQFSEMVASNPNMAVNELNPHNGDATVNGLGQPRKETHDLYKQVAEQMLNIAKKETELGIINKKEYYSYWLNRPTGGSEQGGNFEKYLIDKDGYIVKHFECTVLNYDSEKGVKEAAAKEGRSIDVGPGRSLKIFEEEYDVVCAIIEDLIAGKKSLINPNA
;
A
#
# COMPACT_ATOMS: atom_id res chain seq x y z
N MET A 1 -3.92 21.48 4.14
CA MET A 1 -3.58 20.08 3.85
C MET A 1 -2.18 19.83 4.37
N LYS A 2 -1.97 18.76 5.12
CA LYS A 2 -0.66 18.40 5.67
C LYS A 2 0.13 17.52 4.69
N SER A 3 1.45 17.59 4.77
CA SER A 3 2.31 16.58 4.17
C SER A 3 2.06 15.21 4.81
N ILE A 4 2.12 14.14 4.03
CA ILE A 4 2.09 12.76 4.55
C ILE A 4 3.23 12.54 5.56
N TYR A 5 4.40 13.13 5.28
CA TYR A 5 5.58 12.99 6.15
C TYR A 5 5.47 13.69 7.51
N ASP A 6 4.45 14.54 7.71
CA ASP A 6 4.19 15.22 8.99
C ASP A 6 3.16 14.47 9.87
N ILE A 7 2.71 13.29 9.47
CA ILE A 7 1.76 12.50 10.24
C ILE A 7 2.51 11.65 11.27
N PRO A 8 2.19 11.76 12.56
CA PRO A 8 2.78 10.91 13.59
C PRO A 8 2.49 9.43 13.30
N LEU A 9 3.54 8.63 13.26
CA LEU A 9 3.46 7.19 13.05
C LEU A 9 4.67 6.54 13.71
N LEU A 10 4.50 5.36 14.30
CA LEU A 10 5.61 4.59 14.85
C LEU A 10 6.24 3.71 13.77
N SER A 11 7.53 3.39 13.91
CA SER A 11 8.15 2.32 13.13
C SER A 11 7.63 0.95 13.57
N ALA A 12 8.03 -0.09 12.86
CA ALA A 12 7.75 -1.48 13.24
C ALA A 12 8.31 -1.82 14.63
N GLU A 13 9.43 -1.20 15.03
CA GLU A 13 10.08 -1.32 16.34
C GLU A 13 9.57 -0.28 17.35
N GLU A 14 8.43 0.36 17.09
CA GLU A 14 7.77 1.35 17.95
C GLU A 14 8.57 2.66 18.16
N ALA A 15 9.56 2.95 17.31
CA ALA A 15 10.23 4.25 17.35
C ALA A 15 9.32 5.36 16.79
N PRO A 16 9.25 6.54 17.44
CA PRO A 16 8.39 7.64 17.01
C PRO A 16 8.87 8.30 15.73
N ASN A 17 7.96 9.02 15.08
CA ASN A 17 8.24 9.85 13.91
C ASN A 17 8.82 9.07 12.72
N PHE A 18 8.29 7.88 12.48
CA PHE A 18 8.73 7.00 11.42
C PHE A 18 8.83 7.67 10.05
N LEU A 19 7.88 8.57 9.73
CA LEU A 19 7.83 9.24 8.43
C LEU A 19 8.85 10.36 8.27
N ASP A 20 9.44 10.88 9.35
CA ASP A 20 10.43 11.97 9.28
C ASP A 20 11.67 11.61 8.47
N GLN A 21 12.10 10.34 8.48
CA GLN A 21 13.26 9.86 7.75
C GLN A 21 13.10 9.88 6.22
N PHE A 22 11.86 10.06 5.73
CA PHE A 22 11.55 10.09 4.30
C PHE A 22 11.38 11.52 3.77
N LYS A 23 11.42 12.55 4.61
CA LYS A 23 11.38 13.95 4.17
C LYS A 23 12.50 14.24 3.19
N GLY A 24 12.16 14.87 2.08
CA GLY A 24 13.09 15.15 0.98
C GLY A 24 13.31 13.98 0.01
N LYS A 25 12.68 12.83 0.24
CA LYS A 25 12.72 11.66 -0.66
C LYS A 25 11.37 11.49 -1.38
N VAL A 26 11.42 10.93 -2.55
CA VAL A 26 10.22 10.36 -3.21
C VAL A 26 9.80 9.12 -2.44
N GLY A 27 8.54 9.03 -2.06
CA GLY A 27 7.99 7.89 -1.34
C GLY A 27 7.06 7.04 -2.19
N LEU A 28 7.16 5.72 -2.10
CA LEU A 28 6.13 4.79 -2.52
C LEU A 28 5.51 4.18 -1.26
N LEU A 29 4.42 4.79 -0.78
CA LEU A 29 3.68 4.33 0.37
C LEU A 29 2.71 3.21 -0.06
N VAL A 30 2.80 2.07 0.59
CA VAL A 30 2.00 0.87 0.26
C VAL A 30 1.39 0.30 1.53
N ASN A 31 0.07 0.10 1.55
CA ASN A 31 -0.51 -0.71 2.61
C ASN A 31 -0.23 -2.19 2.33
N THR A 32 0.40 -2.81 3.26
CA THR A 32 0.79 -4.22 3.16
C THR A 32 -0.03 -5.10 4.08
N THR A 33 -0.22 -6.34 3.69
CA THR A 33 -0.76 -7.38 4.55
C THR A 33 -0.17 -8.73 4.17
N VAL A 34 -0.11 -9.61 5.13
CA VAL A 34 0.22 -11.03 4.92
C VAL A 34 -1.06 -11.84 4.92
N GLY A 35 -1.08 -12.97 4.24
CA GLY A 35 -2.33 -13.73 4.07
C GLY A 35 -3.25 -13.21 2.95
N CYS A 36 -2.71 -12.36 2.10
CA CYS A 36 -3.34 -11.85 0.89
C CYS A 36 -2.72 -12.47 -0.36
N GLY A 37 -3.54 -12.78 -1.37
CA GLY A 37 -3.05 -13.26 -2.67
C GLY A 37 -2.13 -12.27 -3.41
N ASN A 38 -2.13 -11.00 -3.00
CA ASN A 38 -1.27 -9.96 -3.57
C ASN A 38 0.07 -9.79 -2.82
N ALA A 39 0.38 -10.61 -1.81
CA ALA A 39 1.59 -10.43 -0.99
C ALA A 39 2.90 -10.66 -1.78
N ASN A 40 2.85 -11.39 -2.90
CA ASN A 40 3.95 -11.52 -3.85
C ASN A 40 4.44 -10.18 -4.41
N GLN A 41 3.61 -9.15 -4.41
CA GLN A 41 4.02 -7.80 -4.82
C GLN A 41 5.16 -7.23 -3.96
N MET A 42 5.40 -7.75 -2.77
CA MET A 42 6.57 -7.37 -1.97
C MET A 42 7.90 -7.59 -2.70
N GLU A 43 7.98 -8.61 -3.58
CA GLU A 43 9.17 -8.81 -4.44
C GLU A 43 9.33 -7.66 -5.44
N VAL A 44 8.25 -7.24 -6.07
CA VAL A 44 8.28 -6.13 -7.05
C VAL A 44 8.60 -4.81 -6.36
N LEU A 45 8.06 -4.59 -5.17
CA LEU A 45 8.41 -3.43 -4.34
C LEU A 45 9.89 -3.44 -3.97
N GLN A 46 10.46 -4.63 -3.71
CA GLN A 46 11.90 -4.76 -3.46
C GLN A 46 12.72 -4.45 -4.71
N TRP A 47 12.28 -4.84 -5.91
CA TRP A 47 12.98 -4.45 -7.15
C TRP A 47 13.01 -2.93 -7.35
N LEU A 48 11.92 -2.22 -7.03
CA LEU A 48 11.90 -0.76 -7.05
C LEU A 48 12.83 -0.17 -5.98
N GLN A 49 12.85 -0.77 -4.79
CA GLN A 49 13.77 -0.40 -3.72
C GLN A 49 15.23 -0.59 -4.12
N ASP A 50 15.56 -1.71 -4.76
CA ASP A 50 16.92 -2.02 -5.22
C ASP A 50 17.35 -1.08 -6.35
N LYS A 51 16.41 -0.69 -7.23
CA LYS A 51 16.70 0.18 -8.38
C LYS A 51 16.85 1.64 -7.99
N TYR A 52 16.04 2.15 -7.10
CA TYR A 52 15.93 3.59 -6.80
C TYR A 52 16.23 3.94 -5.35
N GLY A 53 16.23 2.96 -4.44
CA GLY A 53 16.38 3.18 -2.99
C GLY A 53 17.66 3.87 -2.61
N GLY A 54 17.59 4.75 -1.61
CA GLY A 54 18.73 5.51 -1.13
C GLY A 54 18.33 6.91 -0.68
N ASP A 55 19.08 7.93 -1.12
CA ASP A 55 18.84 9.30 -0.70
C ASP A 55 17.63 9.96 -1.38
N ASP A 56 17.22 9.49 -2.57
CA ASP A 56 16.18 10.10 -3.37
C ASP A 56 14.83 9.36 -3.35
N PHE A 57 14.80 8.07 -3.03
CA PHE A 57 13.59 7.24 -3.09
C PHE A 57 13.52 6.21 -1.96
N GLN A 58 12.31 5.92 -1.51
CA GLN A 58 12.05 4.87 -0.54
C GLN A 58 10.67 4.22 -0.71
N VAL A 59 10.61 2.88 -0.65
CA VAL A 59 9.38 2.15 -0.42
C VAL A 59 9.04 2.22 1.08
N ILE A 60 7.80 2.53 1.40
CA ILE A 60 7.29 2.72 2.78
C ILE A 60 6.11 1.78 2.99
N ALA A 61 6.34 0.70 3.73
CA ALA A 61 5.31 -0.30 3.98
C ALA A 61 4.49 0.05 5.24
N ILE A 62 3.17 0.05 5.09
CA ILE A 62 2.21 0.32 6.16
C ILE A 62 1.36 -0.93 6.39
N PRO A 63 1.69 -1.78 7.36
CA PRO A 63 0.93 -2.99 7.64
C PRO A 63 -0.50 -2.70 8.11
N THR A 64 -1.45 -3.50 7.60
CA THR A 64 -2.85 -3.47 8.05
C THR A 64 -3.46 -4.88 8.06
N ASN A 65 -4.37 -5.12 9.00
CA ASN A 65 -5.16 -6.35 9.08
C ASN A 65 -6.64 -6.14 8.70
N ASP A 66 -6.96 -4.99 8.11
CA ASP A 66 -8.35 -4.66 7.81
C ASP A 66 -8.98 -5.59 6.75
N TYR A 67 -8.20 -6.09 5.81
CA TYR A 67 -8.68 -6.84 4.65
C TYR A 67 -8.29 -8.31 4.62
N CYS A 68 -7.44 -8.76 5.55
CA CYS A 68 -6.95 -10.13 5.53
C CYS A 68 -7.79 -11.04 6.43
N GLY A 69 -7.89 -12.29 6.04
CA GLY A 69 -8.33 -13.37 6.90
C GLY A 69 -7.32 -13.67 8.01
N PRO A 70 -7.39 -14.85 8.64
CA PRO A 70 -6.53 -15.22 9.78
C PRO A 70 -5.04 -15.24 9.48
N GLY A 71 -4.64 -14.84 8.30
CA GLY A 71 -3.24 -14.72 7.93
C GLY A 71 -2.54 -16.06 7.78
N ILE A 72 -1.23 -16.04 7.95
CA ILE A 72 -0.40 -17.24 7.91
C ILE A 72 -0.48 -17.91 9.27
N THR A 73 -0.80 -19.20 9.27
CA THR A 73 -1.07 -19.98 10.47
C THR A 73 -0.06 -21.09 10.75
N HIS A 74 1.16 -21.00 10.20
CA HIS A 74 2.18 -22.04 10.36
C HIS A 74 3.59 -21.47 10.55
N GLY A 75 4.46 -22.32 11.05
CA GLY A 75 5.83 -21.94 11.42
C GLY A 75 5.84 -20.96 12.60
N LYS A 76 6.79 -20.04 12.61
CA LYS A 76 6.87 -18.99 13.63
C LYS A 76 5.71 -17.99 13.59
N TRP A 77 4.96 -18.00 12.50
CA TRP A 77 3.79 -17.13 12.26
C TRP A 77 2.45 -17.79 12.60
N SER A 78 2.47 -18.91 13.32
CA SER A 78 1.27 -19.73 13.63
C SER A 78 0.16 -18.99 14.40
N GLN A 79 0.49 -17.87 15.05
CA GLN A 79 -0.45 -17.01 15.75
C GLN A 79 -0.99 -15.87 14.86
N GLY A 80 -0.62 -15.86 13.59
CA GLY A 80 -0.88 -14.76 12.68
C GLY A 80 0.13 -13.62 12.84
N ILE A 81 0.01 -12.61 11.99
CA ILE A 81 0.83 -11.40 12.01
C ILE A 81 -0.03 -10.27 12.57
N THR A 82 0.33 -9.78 13.74
CA THR A 82 -0.52 -8.88 14.52
C THR A 82 0.10 -7.51 14.79
N CYS A 83 1.37 -7.31 14.42
CA CYS A 83 2.07 -6.05 14.63
C CYS A 83 3.00 -5.70 13.45
N GLY A 84 3.55 -4.50 13.46
CA GLY A 84 4.47 -4.01 12.43
C GLY A 84 5.75 -4.83 12.36
N LEU A 85 6.32 -5.19 13.50
CA LEU A 85 7.56 -5.97 13.58
C LEU A 85 7.41 -7.36 12.95
N ASP A 86 6.32 -8.06 13.25
CA ASP A 86 6.03 -9.35 12.63
C ASP A 86 5.91 -9.22 11.10
N SER A 87 5.25 -8.14 10.63
CA SER A 87 5.12 -7.85 9.20
C SER A 87 6.47 -7.59 8.52
N GLN A 88 7.34 -6.84 9.18
CA GLN A 88 8.70 -6.54 8.71
C GLN A 88 9.56 -7.81 8.64
N GLU A 89 9.56 -8.62 9.69
CA GLU A 89 10.29 -9.88 9.73
C GLU A 89 9.77 -10.87 8.67
N TYR A 90 8.45 -10.93 8.51
CA TYR A 90 7.84 -11.76 7.48
C TYR A 90 8.26 -11.31 6.06
N GLY A 91 8.17 -10.02 5.77
CA GLY A 91 8.62 -9.45 4.50
C GLY A 91 10.07 -9.80 4.21
N LYS A 92 10.95 -9.65 5.21
CA LYS A 92 12.37 -10.00 5.10
C LYS A 92 12.60 -11.48 4.87
N ASP A 93 11.95 -12.35 5.65
CA ASP A 93 12.20 -13.79 5.60
C ASP A 93 11.64 -14.45 4.34
N VAL A 94 10.48 -13.97 3.86
CA VAL A 94 9.77 -14.59 2.74
C VAL A 94 10.12 -13.95 1.41
N TYR A 95 10.19 -12.62 1.36
CA TYR A 95 10.36 -11.84 0.13
C TYR A 95 11.70 -11.12 0.03
N GLY A 96 12.54 -11.19 1.06
CA GLY A 96 13.86 -10.54 1.09
C GLY A 96 13.78 -9.01 1.16
N THR A 97 12.70 -8.44 1.71
CA THR A 97 12.51 -6.99 1.77
C THR A 97 13.56 -6.31 2.63
N THR A 98 14.03 -5.15 2.16
CA THR A 98 14.97 -4.27 2.88
C THR A 98 14.39 -2.90 3.18
N PHE A 99 13.21 -2.59 2.65
CA PHE A 99 12.52 -1.35 2.91
C PHE A 99 11.85 -1.33 4.29
N GLN A 100 11.50 -0.14 4.75
CA GLN A 100 11.04 0.11 6.11
C GLN A 100 9.53 -0.15 6.28
N PHE A 101 9.18 -0.70 7.44
CA PHE A 101 7.80 -0.94 7.85
C PHE A 101 7.42 -0.04 9.04
N SER A 102 6.17 0.40 9.06
CA SER A 102 5.59 1.07 10.22
C SER A 102 4.98 0.09 11.23
N GLU A 103 4.47 0.63 12.31
CA GLU A 103 3.50 -0.07 13.15
C GLU A 103 2.29 -0.51 12.31
N MET A 104 1.53 -1.48 12.80
CA MET A 104 0.28 -1.92 12.17
C MET A 104 -0.85 -0.95 12.52
N VAL A 105 -1.52 -0.44 11.48
CA VAL A 105 -2.59 0.55 11.61
C VAL A 105 -3.89 0.10 10.94
N ALA A 106 -5.02 0.66 11.37
CA ALA A 106 -6.28 0.54 10.67
C ALA A 106 -6.35 1.56 9.52
N SER A 107 -6.70 1.09 8.34
CA SER A 107 -6.70 1.90 7.11
C SER A 107 -8.09 2.26 6.59
N ASN A 108 -9.10 1.44 6.86
CA ASN A 108 -10.43 1.64 6.30
C ASN A 108 -11.55 1.32 7.31
N PRO A 109 -12.45 2.29 7.63
CA PRO A 109 -13.58 2.05 8.53
C PRO A 109 -14.65 1.13 7.93
N ASN A 110 -14.70 0.98 6.59
CA ASN A 110 -15.75 0.25 5.89
C ASN A 110 -15.33 -1.17 5.47
N MET A 111 -14.30 -1.73 6.07
CA MET A 111 -13.85 -3.09 5.77
C MET A 111 -14.92 -4.17 5.97
N ALA A 112 -15.96 -3.87 6.73
CA ALA A 112 -17.08 -4.79 6.95
C ALA A 112 -17.78 -5.27 5.65
N VAL A 113 -17.64 -4.52 4.56
CA VAL A 113 -18.18 -4.89 3.25
C VAL A 113 -17.23 -5.74 2.40
N ASN A 114 -16.08 -6.12 2.92
CA ASN A 114 -15.14 -6.97 2.19
C ASN A 114 -15.54 -8.44 2.30
N GLU A 115 -16.02 -9.01 1.21
CA GLU A 115 -16.49 -10.40 1.13
C GLU A 115 -15.40 -11.45 1.45
N LEU A 116 -14.13 -11.09 1.28
CA LEU A 116 -12.99 -11.97 1.60
C LEU A 116 -12.65 -11.98 3.09
N ASN A 117 -13.21 -11.04 3.85
CA ASN A 117 -13.01 -10.99 5.29
C ASN A 117 -13.94 -12.00 5.98
N PRO A 118 -13.42 -12.99 6.74
CA PRO A 118 -14.26 -13.96 7.45
C PRO A 118 -15.18 -13.32 8.52
N HIS A 119 -14.90 -12.09 8.92
CA HIS A 119 -15.71 -11.28 9.83
C HIS A 119 -16.51 -10.21 9.07
N ASN A 120 -16.79 -10.43 7.79
CA ASN A 120 -17.57 -9.51 6.96
C ASN A 120 -18.91 -9.17 7.63
N GLY A 121 -19.22 -7.88 7.68
CA GLY A 121 -20.40 -7.36 8.35
C GLY A 121 -20.17 -6.90 9.80
N ASP A 122 -19.02 -7.18 10.41
CA ASP A 122 -18.65 -6.68 11.73
C ASP A 122 -17.52 -5.65 11.64
N ALA A 123 -17.88 -4.37 11.64
CA ALA A 123 -16.93 -3.26 11.58
C ALA A 123 -16.16 -3.05 12.91
N THR A 124 -16.44 -3.80 13.95
CA THR A 124 -15.79 -3.67 15.27
C THR A 124 -14.52 -4.52 15.37
N VAL A 125 -14.32 -5.45 14.45
CA VAL A 125 -13.16 -6.34 14.42
C VAL A 125 -12.40 -6.23 13.08
N ASN A 126 -11.09 -6.53 13.13
CA ASN A 126 -10.27 -6.65 11.94
C ASN A 126 -10.41 -8.04 11.26
N GLY A 127 -9.68 -8.28 10.18
CA GLY A 127 -9.72 -9.57 9.48
C GLY A 127 -9.27 -10.78 10.30
N LEU A 128 -8.63 -10.57 11.45
CA LEU A 128 -8.23 -11.61 12.41
C LEU A 128 -9.22 -11.80 13.53
N GLY A 129 -10.38 -11.11 13.54
CA GLY A 129 -11.35 -11.14 14.61
C GLY A 129 -10.93 -10.40 15.89
N GLN A 130 -9.89 -9.57 15.80
CA GLN A 130 -9.44 -8.74 16.93
C GLN A 130 -10.16 -7.39 16.92
N PRO A 131 -10.34 -6.73 18.09
CA PRO A 131 -10.91 -5.40 18.14
C PRO A 131 -10.20 -4.44 17.18
N ARG A 132 -10.97 -3.78 16.31
CA ARG A 132 -10.46 -2.88 15.32
C ARG A 132 -10.12 -1.53 15.93
N LYS A 133 -8.95 -1.00 15.58
CA LYS A 133 -8.56 0.38 15.90
C LYS A 133 -9.34 1.37 15.02
N GLU A 134 -9.46 2.62 15.44
CA GLU A 134 -9.92 3.70 14.58
C GLU A 134 -8.98 3.87 13.38
N THR A 135 -9.54 4.34 12.27
CA THR A 135 -8.74 4.66 11.08
C THR A 135 -7.63 5.65 11.44
N HIS A 136 -6.40 5.30 11.14
CA HIS A 136 -5.24 6.11 11.48
C HIS A 136 -5.24 7.43 10.70
N ASP A 137 -4.71 8.49 11.30
CA ASP A 137 -4.66 9.83 10.69
C ASP A 137 -3.88 9.85 9.36
N LEU A 138 -2.93 8.94 9.17
CA LEU A 138 -2.25 8.74 7.88
C LEU A 138 -3.27 8.50 6.75
N TYR A 139 -4.20 7.57 6.94
CA TYR A 139 -5.17 7.24 5.90
C TYR A 139 -6.28 8.29 5.75
N LYS A 140 -6.61 9.02 6.81
CA LYS A 140 -7.46 10.22 6.71
C LYS A 140 -6.78 11.29 5.85
N GLN A 141 -5.47 11.49 6.03
CA GLN A 141 -4.71 12.45 5.23
C GLN A 141 -4.52 11.98 3.78
N VAL A 142 -4.28 10.68 3.55
CA VAL A 142 -4.27 10.09 2.21
C VAL A 142 -5.60 10.36 1.50
N ALA A 143 -6.73 10.08 2.15
CA ALA A 143 -8.06 10.33 1.60
C ALA A 143 -8.28 11.82 1.26
N GLU A 144 -7.88 12.73 2.14
CA GLU A 144 -7.97 14.18 1.88
C GLU A 144 -7.14 14.60 0.67
N GLN A 145 -5.90 14.14 0.58
CA GLN A 145 -5.03 14.44 -0.55
C GLN A 145 -5.58 13.89 -1.86
N MET A 146 -6.09 12.66 -1.87
CA MET A 146 -6.68 12.04 -3.05
C MET A 146 -7.91 12.79 -3.55
N LEU A 147 -8.79 13.27 -2.65
CA LEU A 147 -9.91 14.13 -3.02
C LEU A 147 -9.45 15.45 -3.66
N ASN A 148 -8.39 16.05 -3.16
CA ASN A 148 -7.86 17.29 -3.70
C ASN A 148 -7.21 17.09 -5.08
N ILE A 149 -6.50 15.96 -5.29
CA ILE A 149 -5.99 15.58 -6.62
C ILE A 149 -7.15 15.48 -7.62
N ALA A 150 -8.18 14.71 -7.29
CA ALA A 150 -9.32 14.51 -8.18
C ALA A 150 -10.05 15.81 -8.51
N LYS A 151 -10.19 16.74 -7.55
CA LYS A 151 -10.71 18.09 -7.80
C LYS A 151 -9.83 18.86 -8.79
N LYS A 152 -8.51 18.86 -8.56
CA LYS A 152 -7.55 19.53 -9.46
C LYS A 152 -7.57 18.95 -10.87
N GLU A 153 -7.55 17.64 -11.00
CA GLU A 153 -7.62 16.96 -12.29
C GLU A 153 -8.93 17.30 -13.03
N THR A 154 -10.05 17.42 -12.30
CA THR A 154 -11.34 17.84 -12.86
C THR A 154 -11.30 19.30 -13.31
N GLU A 155 -10.74 20.21 -12.51
CA GLU A 155 -10.57 21.63 -12.86
C GLU A 155 -9.70 21.82 -14.10
N LEU A 156 -8.68 20.99 -14.26
CA LEU A 156 -7.77 21.01 -15.41
C LEU A 156 -8.32 20.25 -16.64
N GLY A 157 -9.50 19.61 -16.52
CA GLY A 157 -10.10 18.83 -17.59
C GLY A 157 -9.38 17.51 -17.91
N ILE A 158 -8.51 17.02 -16.99
CA ILE A 158 -7.80 15.75 -17.11
C ILE A 158 -8.77 14.58 -16.92
N ILE A 159 -9.68 14.70 -15.93
CA ILE A 159 -10.81 13.77 -15.73
C ILE A 159 -12.11 14.52 -15.84
N ASN A 160 -13.13 13.86 -16.36
CA ASN A 160 -14.47 14.45 -16.41
C ASN A 160 -15.24 14.21 -15.11
N LYS A 161 -16.28 15.01 -14.89
CA LYS A 161 -17.08 14.96 -13.66
C LYS A 161 -17.72 13.58 -13.42
N LYS A 162 -18.04 12.84 -14.49
CA LYS A 162 -18.62 11.50 -14.42
C LYS A 162 -17.56 10.48 -13.98
N GLU A 163 -16.35 10.57 -14.50
CA GLU A 163 -15.20 9.73 -14.08
C GLU A 163 -14.85 10.01 -12.63
N TYR A 164 -14.84 11.29 -12.21
CA TYR A 164 -14.66 11.67 -10.81
C TYR A 164 -15.67 10.96 -9.91
N TYR A 165 -16.96 11.06 -10.21
CA TYR A 165 -18.00 10.45 -9.39
C TYR A 165 -17.98 8.91 -9.47
N SER A 166 -17.71 8.29 -10.61
CA SER A 166 -17.66 6.83 -10.71
C SER A 166 -16.42 6.25 -10.05
N TYR A 167 -15.28 6.93 -10.15
CA TYR A 167 -14.02 6.47 -9.57
C TYR A 167 -13.99 6.63 -8.05
N TRP A 168 -14.57 7.73 -7.52
CA TRP A 168 -14.46 8.10 -6.11
C TRP A 168 -15.67 7.76 -5.26
N LEU A 169 -16.88 7.78 -5.84
CA LEU A 169 -18.11 7.56 -5.09
C LEU A 169 -18.66 6.13 -5.21
N ASN A 170 -18.26 5.37 -6.23
CA ASN A 170 -18.70 3.99 -6.43
C ASN A 170 -17.74 2.95 -5.88
N ARG A 171 -16.64 3.35 -5.23
CA ARG A 171 -15.82 2.39 -4.48
C ARG A 171 -16.64 1.83 -3.32
N PRO A 172 -16.51 0.52 -3.03
CA PRO A 172 -17.17 -0.10 -1.85
C PRO A 172 -16.91 0.63 -0.54
N THR A 173 -15.89 1.47 -0.50
CA THR A 173 -15.37 2.20 0.65
C THR A 173 -15.83 3.66 0.74
N GLY A 174 -16.81 4.09 -0.07
CA GLY A 174 -17.30 5.48 -0.01
C GLY A 174 -16.45 6.52 -0.74
N GLY A 175 -15.46 6.09 -1.53
CA GLY A 175 -14.83 6.93 -2.55
C GLY A 175 -13.54 7.64 -2.21
N SER A 176 -13.20 7.87 -0.96
CA SER A 176 -11.96 8.56 -0.55
C SER A 176 -11.01 7.68 0.25
N GLU A 177 -11.41 6.46 0.55
CA GLU A 177 -10.71 5.56 1.42
C GLU A 177 -10.05 4.43 0.63
N GLN A 178 -9.08 3.80 1.26
CA GLN A 178 -8.37 2.68 0.68
C GLN A 178 -9.31 1.52 0.32
N GLY A 179 -9.28 1.07 -0.92
CA GLY A 179 -10.19 0.06 -1.47
C GLY A 179 -9.72 -1.38 -1.33
N GLY A 180 -8.47 -1.62 -0.92
CA GLY A 180 -7.92 -2.98 -0.82
C GLY A 180 -6.51 -3.02 -0.24
N ASN A 181 -5.93 -4.23 -0.19
CA ASN A 181 -4.53 -4.41 0.16
C ASN A 181 -3.61 -4.07 -1.02
N PHE A 182 -2.39 -3.67 -0.75
CA PHE A 182 -1.39 -3.30 -1.75
C PHE A 182 -1.82 -2.16 -2.67
N GLU A 183 -2.63 -1.23 -2.18
CA GLU A 183 -2.77 0.07 -2.84
C GLU A 183 -1.51 0.91 -2.63
N LYS A 184 -1.12 1.62 -3.66
CA LYS A 184 0.18 2.31 -3.71
C LYS A 184 -0.02 3.79 -4.01
N TYR A 185 0.69 4.62 -3.26
CA TYR A 185 0.64 6.08 -3.39
C TYR A 185 2.06 6.59 -3.62
N LEU A 186 2.34 7.10 -4.82
CA LEU A 186 3.57 7.83 -5.08
C LEU A 186 3.48 9.23 -4.51
N ILE A 187 4.50 9.61 -3.75
CA ILE A 187 4.56 10.84 -2.95
C ILE A 187 5.80 11.63 -3.39
N ASP A 188 5.65 12.91 -3.66
CA ASP A 188 6.77 13.79 -3.98
C ASP A 188 7.66 14.07 -2.74
N LYS A 189 8.80 14.72 -2.97
CA LYS A 189 9.79 15.02 -1.91
C LYS A 189 9.26 15.87 -0.77
N ASP A 190 8.15 16.58 -0.97
CA ASP A 190 7.47 17.39 0.05
C ASP A 190 6.35 16.62 0.79
N GLY A 191 6.08 15.37 0.40
CA GLY A 191 5.08 14.51 1.05
C GLY A 191 3.67 14.67 0.51
N TYR A 192 3.50 15.07 -0.75
CA TYR A 192 2.21 15.17 -1.41
C TYR A 192 2.04 14.08 -2.46
N ILE A 193 0.86 13.43 -2.45
CA ILE A 193 0.56 12.34 -3.38
C ILE A 193 0.51 12.87 -4.81
N VAL A 194 1.19 12.20 -5.71
CA VAL A 194 1.22 12.50 -7.16
C VAL A 194 0.34 11.51 -7.91
N LYS A 195 0.40 10.24 -7.54
CA LYS A 195 -0.32 9.17 -8.23
C LYS A 195 -0.71 8.07 -7.26
N HIS A 196 -1.90 7.54 -7.49
CA HIS A 196 -2.42 6.34 -6.85
C HIS A 196 -2.44 5.19 -7.85
N PHE A 197 -2.07 4.00 -7.39
CA PHE A 197 -2.20 2.76 -8.14
C PHE A 197 -3.00 1.75 -7.32
N GLU A 198 -3.97 1.15 -7.98
CA GLU A 198 -4.83 0.13 -7.37
C GLU A 198 -4.05 -1.13 -6.96
N CYS A 199 -4.66 -1.94 -6.12
CA CYS A 199 -4.08 -3.16 -5.56
C CYS A 199 -3.55 -4.15 -6.60
N THR A 200 -4.12 -4.16 -7.80
CA THR A 200 -3.74 -5.07 -8.90
C THR A 200 -2.57 -4.58 -9.74
N VAL A 201 -2.20 -3.31 -9.64
CA VAL A 201 -1.05 -2.74 -10.37
C VAL A 201 0.25 -3.24 -9.75
N LEU A 202 1.22 -3.61 -10.58
CA LEU A 202 2.46 -4.28 -10.18
C LEU A 202 2.26 -5.69 -9.58
N ASN A 203 1.10 -6.29 -9.80
CA ASN A 203 0.88 -7.67 -9.41
C ASN A 203 1.47 -8.60 -10.49
N TYR A 204 2.68 -9.06 -10.27
CA TYR A 204 3.33 -10.02 -11.14
C TYR A 204 3.34 -11.40 -10.46
N ASP A 205 2.39 -12.22 -10.86
CA ASP A 205 2.42 -13.63 -10.58
C ASP A 205 3.36 -14.34 -11.57
N SER A 206 4.67 -14.26 -11.35
CA SER A 206 5.50 -15.29 -11.93
C SER A 206 5.09 -16.58 -11.21
N GLU A 207 4.59 -17.56 -11.94
CA GLU A 207 4.23 -18.88 -11.41
C GLU A 207 5.37 -19.45 -10.53
N LYS A 208 6.60 -19.09 -10.85
CA LYS A 208 7.80 -19.45 -10.10
C LYS A 208 7.91 -18.68 -8.79
N GLY A 209 7.79 -17.37 -8.78
CA GLY A 209 7.93 -16.53 -7.57
C GLY A 209 6.84 -16.82 -6.53
N VAL A 210 5.59 -16.96 -6.98
CA VAL A 210 4.47 -17.31 -6.09
C VAL A 210 4.64 -18.71 -5.51
N LYS A 211 5.07 -19.70 -6.31
CA LYS A 211 5.34 -21.05 -5.82
C LYS A 211 6.52 -21.10 -4.85
N GLU A 212 7.58 -20.34 -5.11
CA GLU A 212 8.74 -20.25 -4.22
C GLU A 212 8.38 -19.58 -2.89
N ALA A 213 7.63 -18.46 -2.93
CA ALA A 213 7.14 -17.81 -1.73
C ALA A 213 6.20 -18.73 -0.93
N ALA A 214 5.25 -19.37 -1.59
CA ALA A 214 4.36 -20.33 -0.97
C ALA A 214 5.10 -21.53 -0.34
N ALA A 215 6.13 -22.03 -1.01
CA ALA A 215 6.95 -23.11 -0.48
C ALA A 215 7.74 -22.68 0.78
N LYS A 216 8.26 -21.45 0.80
CA LYS A 216 8.90 -20.87 2.01
C LYS A 216 7.93 -20.76 3.19
N GLU A 217 6.66 -20.53 2.90
CA GLU A 217 5.60 -20.46 3.91
C GLU A 217 5.01 -21.84 4.26
N GLY A 218 5.41 -22.90 3.59
CA GLY A 218 4.84 -24.24 3.77
C GLY A 218 3.41 -24.37 3.23
N ARG A 219 2.99 -23.50 2.32
CA ARG A 219 1.68 -23.50 1.66
C ARG A 219 1.76 -24.08 0.26
N SER A 220 0.67 -24.72 -0.17
CA SER A 220 0.39 -24.99 -1.58
C SER A 220 -0.54 -23.90 -2.09
N ILE A 221 -0.12 -23.10 -3.08
CA ILE A 221 -0.99 -22.11 -3.70
C ILE A 221 -1.42 -22.62 -5.07
N ASP A 222 -2.73 -22.64 -5.28
CA ASP A 222 -3.29 -22.71 -6.62
C ASP A 222 -3.27 -21.28 -7.19
N VAL A 223 -2.30 -21.03 -8.06
CA VAL A 223 -2.11 -19.71 -8.65
C VAL A 223 -3.14 -19.58 -9.75
N GLY A 224 -4.14 -18.75 -9.54
CA GLY A 224 -5.05 -18.35 -10.61
C GLY A 224 -4.29 -17.73 -11.80
N PRO A 225 -4.94 -17.54 -12.97
CA PRO A 225 -4.27 -16.98 -14.13
C PRO A 225 -3.73 -15.58 -13.78
N GLY A 226 -2.42 -15.47 -13.67
CA GLY A 226 -1.72 -14.22 -13.41
C GLY A 226 -1.93 -13.20 -14.52
N ARG A 227 -1.69 -11.93 -14.24
CA ARG A 227 -1.61 -10.90 -15.27
C ARG A 227 -0.56 -11.28 -16.31
N SER A 228 -0.83 -10.99 -17.58
CA SER A 228 0.17 -11.25 -18.61
C SER A 228 1.45 -10.46 -18.30
N LEU A 229 2.60 -11.06 -18.55
CA LEU A 229 3.91 -10.41 -18.38
C LEU A 229 3.97 -9.04 -19.07
N LYS A 230 3.36 -8.93 -20.24
CA LYS A 230 3.30 -7.67 -21.00
C LYS A 230 2.59 -6.54 -20.23
N ILE A 231 1.44 -6.82 -19.61
CA ILE A 231 0.72 -5.81 -18.82
C ILE A 231 1.56 -5.37 -17.62
N PHE A 232 2.21 -6.32 -16.96
CA PHE A 232 3.10 -6.02 -15.84
C PHE A 232 4.28 -5.14 -16.27
N GLU A 233 4.94 -5.46 -17.38
CA GLU A 233 6.07 -4.67 -17.90
C GLU A 233 5.63 -3.24 -18.24
N GLU A 234 4.48 -3.06 -18.89
CA GLU A 234 3.92 -1.74 -19.19
C GLU A 234 3.60 -0.94 -17.91
N GLU A 235 3.01 -1.58 -16.90
CA GLU A 235 2.74 -0.95 -15.60
C GLU A 235 4.04 -0.58 -14.86
N TYR A 236 5.02 -1.47 -14.86
CA TYR A 236 6.30 -1.27 -14.21
C TYR A 236 7.05 -0.09 -14.84
N ASP A 237 7.08 0.00 -16.17
CA ASP A 237 7.69 1.11 -16.90
C ASP A 237 7.00 2.45 -16.57
N VAL A 238 5.68 2.47 -16.50
CA VAL A 238 4.93 3.68 -16.10
C VAL A 238 5.29 4.11 -14.68
N VAL A 239 5.34 3.18 -13.74
CA VAL A 239 5.72 3.48 -12.35
C VAL A 239 7.14 4.01 -12.28
N CYS A 240 8.09 3.36 -12.97
CA CYS A 240 9.48 3.80 -13.06
C CYS A 240 9.61 5.23 -13.61
N ALA A 241 8.93 5.52 -14.73
CA ALA A 241 8.98 6.85 -15.35
C ALA A 241 8.47 7.96 -14.39
N ILE A 242 7.41 7.68 -13.63
CA ILE A 242 6.90 8.65 -12.65
C ILE A 242 7.89 8.84 -11.49
N ILE A 243 8.51 7.76 -11.00
CA ILE A 243 9.54 7.84 -9.95
C ILE A 243 10.71 8.71 -10.42
N GLU A 244 11.19 8.48 -11.65
CA GLU A 244 12.30 9.25 -12.25
C GLU A 244 11.97 10.75 -12.40
N ASP A 245 10.75 11.05 -12.85
CA ASP A 245 10.23 12.43 -12.91
C ASP A 245 10.22 13.11 -11.52
N LEU A 246 9.78 12.39 -10.49
CA LEU A 246 9.72 12.90 -9.12
C LEU A 246 11.12 13.09 -8.51
N ILE A 247 12.04 12.18 -8.76
CA ILE A 247 13.44 12.31 -8.35
C ILE A 247 14.04 13.56 -9.02
N ALA A 248 13.70 13.80 -10.29
CA ALA A 248 14.11 15.00 -11.05
C ALA A 248 13.44 16.30 -10.57
N GLY A 249 12.53 16.24 -9.61
CA GLY A 249 11.92 17.42 -8.97
C GLY A 249 10.49 17.76 -9.41
N LYS A 250 9.84 16.90 -10.20
CA LYS A 250 8.40 17.05 -10.48
C LYS A 250 7.62 16.98 -9.18
N LYS A 251 6.60 17.82 -9.06
CA LYS A 251 5.77 17.94 -7.87
C LYS A 251 4.33 17.55 -8.12
N SER A 252 3.63 17.20 -7.05
CA SER A 252 2.20 16.96 -7.05
C SER A 252 1.42 18.22 -7.45
N LEU A 253 0.30 18.04 -8.15
CA LEU A 253 -0.65 19.11 -8.49
C LEU A 253 -1.26 19.80 -7.26
N ILE A 254 -1.20 19.15 -6.10
CA ILE A 254 -1.74 19.66 -4.84
C ILE A 254 -0.63 20.14 -3.88
N ASN A 255 0.63 20.05 -4.30
CA ASN A 255 1.74 20.56 -3.51
C ASN A 255 1.69 22.08 -3.48
N PRO A 256 1.61 22.74 -2.30
CA PRO A 256 1.56 24.19 -2.20
C PRO A 256 2.84 24.89 -2.67
N ASN A 257 3.93 24.14 -2.84
CA ASN A 257 5.23 24.61 -3.33
C ASN A 257 5.48 24.26 -4.82
N ALA A 258 4.44 23.80 -5.55
CA ALA A 258 4.53 23.43 -6.97
C ALA A 258 4.54 24.66 -7.88
#